data_135d07b887a67934a17418a1a24bc2f7
#
_entry.id   135d07b887a67934a17418a1a24bc2f7
#
_cell.length_a   1.000
_cell.length_b   1.000
_cell.length_c   1.000
_cell.angle_alpha   90.00
_cell.angle_beta   90.00
_cell.angle_gamma   90.00
#
_symmetry.space_group_name_H-M   'P 1'
#
loop_
_entity.id
_entity.type
_entity.pdbx_description
1 polymer ?
#
loop_
_entity_poly.entity_id
_entity_poly.type
_entity_poly.pdbx_seq_one_letter_code
_entity_poly.pdbx_strand_id
1 'polypeptide(L)'
;MAVSNYDYPALSEPKQVRLLLSDIHALQARANSGDYTAVDVLVDLGAAIKQANLTRRQREALHYVYIRDMTQAAAAAEMGSRQQRVADYVAGAEQKIADVYYYWAGHKEGYDV
;
A
#
# COMPACT_ATOMS: atom_id res chain seq x y z
N MET A 1 22.13 6.26 -10.87
CA MET A 1 20.81 5.66 -10.77
C MET A 1 20.24 5.85 -9.37
N ALA A 2 19.02 6.24 -9.31
CA ALA A 2 18.41 6.45 -8.01
C ALA A 2 18.24 5.12 -7.28
N VAL A 3 18.62 5.12 -6.02
CA VAL A 3 18.34 3.98 -5.16
C VAL A 3 16.84 3.91 -4.96
N SER A 4 16.28 2.74 -5.10
CA SER A 4 14.85 2.57 -4.86
C SER A 4 14.56 2.78 -3.37
N ASN A 5 13.62 3.67 -3.07
CA ASN A 5 13.11 3.83 -1.71
C ASN A 5 12.07 2.75 -1.39
N TYR A 6 11.85 1.82 -2.33
CA TYR A 6 10.79 0.84 -2.24
C TYR A 6 11.31 -0.58 -2.22
N ASP A 7 12.50 -0.79 -1.63
CA ASP A 7 12.97 -2.14 -1.40
C ASP A 7 12.22 -2.76 -0.19
N TYR A 8 12.33 -4.06 -0.04
CA TYR A 8 11.57 -4.77 0.98
C TYR A 8 11.91 -4.34 2.41
N PRO A 9 13.19 -4.14 2.76
CA PRO A 9 13.49 -3.64 4.10
C PRO A 9 12.88 -2.27 4.39
N ALA A 10 12.91 -1.35 3.44
CA ALA A 10 12.30 -0.03 3.62
C ALA A 10 10.79 -0.14 3.78
N LEU A 11 10.15 -0.97 2.96
CA LEU A 11 8.70 -1.13 2.98
C LEU A 11 8.19 -1.97 4.14
N SER A 12 9.09 -2.46 5.01
CA SER A 12 8.71 -3.10 6.27
C SER A 12 8.13 -2.11 7.28
N GLU A 13 8.17 -0.81 6.97
CA GLU A 13 7.64 0.24 7.83
C GLU A 13 6.33 0.76 7.25
N PRO A 14 5.26 0.83 8.03
CA PRO A 14 3.97 1.34 7.53
C PRO A 14 4.06 2.73 6.92
N LYS A 15 4.91 3.58 7.46
CA LYS A 15 5.15 4.93 6.96
C LYS A 15 5.66 4.90 5.52
N GLN A 16 6.55 3.97 5.20
CA GLN A 16 7.09 3.83 3.86
C GLN A 16 6.05 3.24 2.91
N VAL A 17 5.20 2.33 3.39
CA VAL A 17 4.08 1.83 2.61
C VAL A 17 3.14 2.98 2.25
N ARG A 18 2.88 3.87 3.20
CA ARG A 18 2.04 5.05 2.94
C ARG A 18 2.62 5.91 1.83
N LEU A 19 3.93 6.15 1.86
CA LEU A 19 4.59 6.94 0.81
C LEU A 19 4.47 6.25 -0.55
N LEU A 20 4.65 4.94 -0.59
CA LEU A 20 4.50 4.17 -1.82
C LEU A 20 3.08 4.29 -2.37
N LEU A 21 2.08 4.11 -1.53
CA LEU A 21 0.67 4.22 -1.95
C LEU A 21 0.36 5.64 -2.44
N SER A 22 0.94 6.66 -1.80
CA SER A 22 0.76 8.05 -2.24
C SER A 22 1.38 8.32 -3.60
N ASP A 23 2.32 7.48 -4.01
CA ASP A 23 3.07 7.63 -5.27
C ASP A 23 2.49 6.78 -6.40
N ILE A 24 1.37 6.11 -6.16
CA ILE A 24 0.88 5.06 -7.07
C ILE A 24 0.61 5.57 -8.48
N HIS A 25 0.04 6.77 -8.60
CA HIS A 25 -0.26 7.33 -9.92
C HIS A 25 0.99 7.73 -10.68
N ALA A 26 1.97 8.30 -9.97
CA ALA A 26 3.26 8.63 -10.58
C ALA A 26 4.00 7.37 -11.03
N LEU A 27 3.98 6.33 -10.22
CA LEU A 27 4.57 5.04 -10.57
C LEU A 27 3.88 4.42 -11.78
N GLN A 28 2.55 4.50 -11.83
CA GLN A 28 1.80 3.96 -12.96
C GLN A 28 2.14 4.71 -14.25
N ALA A 29 2.26 6.03 -14.18
CA ALA A 29 2.65 6.83 -15.35
C ALA A 29 4.05 6.47 -15.84
N ARG A 30 4.99 6.29 -14.92
CA ARG A 30 6.36 5.86 -15.26
C ARG A 30 6.38 4.46 -15.85
N ALA A 31 5.61 3.54 -15.29
CA ALA A 31 5.50 2.17 -15.82
C ALA A 31 4.95 2.20 -17.24
N ASN A 32 3.94 3.01 -17.49
CA ASN A 32 3.33 3.14 -18.81
C ASN A 32 4.30 3.73 -19.84
N SER A 33 5.31 4.49 -19.40
CA SER A 33 6.34 5.03 -20.30
C SER A 33 7.56 4.12 -20.43
N GLY A 34 7.51 2.91 -19.88
CA GLY A 34 8.56 1.93 -20.05
C GLY A 34 9.60 1.88 -18.94
N ASP A 35 9.31 2.47 -17.78
CA ASP A 35 10.19 2.39 -16.61
C ASP A 35 9.99 1.03 -15.94
N TYR A 36 10.89 0.09 -16.21
CA TYR A 36 10.77 -1.27 -15.67
C TYR A 36 10.88 -1.33 -14.16
N THR A 37 11.63 -0.42 -13.54
CA THR A 37 11.70 -0.35 -12.09
C THR A 37 10.33 -0.03 -11.50
N ALA A 38 9.62 0.92 -12.11
CA ALA A 38 8.26 1.25 -11.68
C ALA A 38 7.31 0.07 -11.86
N VAL A 39 7.45 -0.68 -12.95
CA VAL A 39 6.65 -1.89 -13.19
C VAL A 39 6.89 -2.90 -12.06
N ASP A 40 8.15 -3.14 -11.72
CA ASP A 40 8.49 -4.11 -10.67
C ASP A 40 7.93 -3.69 -9.31
N VAL A 41 8.03 -2.40 -8.98
CA VAL A 41 7.49 -1.87 -7.73
C VAL A 41 5.98 -2.10 -7.66
N LEU A 42 5.27 -1.82 -8.75
CA LEU A 42 3.81 -1.98 -8.79
C LEU A 42 3.38 -3.45 -8.75
N VAL A 43 4.10 -4.33 -9.43
CA VAL A 43 3.82 -5.77 -9.39
C VAL A 43 3.98 -6.30 -7.97
N ASP A 44 5.07 -5.92 -7.31
CA ASP A 44 5.32 -6.35 -5.93
C ASP A 44 4.26 -5.80 -4.99
N LEU A 45 3.86 -4.54 -5.17
CA LEU A 45 2.81 -3.95 -4.34
C LEU A 45 1.50 -4.71 -4.49
N GLY A 46 1.12 -5.05 -5.72
CA GLY A 46 -0.09 -5.84 -5.97
C GLY A 46 -0.03 -7.19 -5.26
N ALA A 47 1.11 -7.86 -5.33
CA ALA A 47 1.31 -9.13 -4.66
C ALA A 47 1.27 -8.97 -3.13
N ALA A 48 1.87 -7.90 -2.60
CA ALA A 48 1.86 -7.63 -1.17
C ALA A 48 0.45 -7.37 -0.65
N ILE A 49 -0.34 -6.59 -1.39
CA ILE A 49 -1.73 -6.32 -1.03
C ILE A 49 -2.54 -7.61 -0.99
N LYS A 50 -2.34 -8.46 -1.99
CA LYS A 50 -3.04 -9.75 -2.05
C LYS A 50 -2.65 -10.64 -0.87
N GLN A 51 -1.35 -10.73 -0.58
CA GLN A 51 -0.85 -11.55 0.52
C GLN A 51 -1.23 -10.99 1.88
N ALA A 52 -1.40 -9.68 2.00
CA ALA A 52 -1.76 -9.03 3.25
C ALA A 52 -3.15 -9.44 3.75
N ASN A 53 -3.98 -9.99 2.88
CA ASN A 53 -5.31 -10.45 3.24
C ASN A 53 -6.13 -9.36 3.94
N LEU A 54 -6.21 -8.21 3.29
CA LEU A 54 -6.93 -7.06 3.83
C LEU A 54 -8.42 -7.37 3.96
N THR A 55 -9.06 -6.77 4.97
CA THR A 55 -10.51 -6.83 5.06
C THR A 55 -11.12 -6.04 3.90
N ARG A 56 -12.40 -6.29 3.64
CA ARG A 56 -13.13 -5.56 2.61
C ARG A 56 -13.07 -4.05 2.86
N ARG A 57 -13.28 -3.62 4.11
CA ARG A 57 -13.28 -2.20 4.45
C ARG A 57 -11.89 -1.58 4.30
N GLN A 58 -10.84 -2.33 4.62
CA GLN A 58 -9.48 -1.85 4.40
C GLN A 58 -9.19 -1.65 2.92
N ARG A 59 -9.61 -2.60 2.07
CA ARG A 59 -9.44 -2.45 0.62
C ARG A 59 -10.23 -1.26 0.08
N GLU A 60 -11.47 -1.08 0.53
CA GLU A 60 -12.28 0.05 0.11
C GLU A 60 -11.61 1.37 0.49
N ALA A 61 -11.11 1.46 1.71
CA ALA A 61 -10.46 2.69 2.18
C ALA A 61 -9.23 3.03 1.33
N LEU A 62 -8.38 2.03 1.05
CA LEU A 62 -7.22 2.25 0.18
C LEU A 62 -7.64 2.70 -1.21
N HIS A 63 -8.68 2.10 -1.76
CA HIS A 63 -9.17 2.44 -3.09
C HIS A 63 -9.63 3.91 -3.13
N TYR A 64 -10.49 4.31 -2.21
CA TYR A 64 -10.99 5.68 -2.23
C TYR A 64 -9.90 6.71 -1.98
N VAL A 65 -9.03 6.45 -1.01
CA VAL A 65 -8.02 7.44 -0.62
C VAL A 65 -6.90 7.51 -1.66
N TYR A 66 -6.38 6.37 -2.11
CA TYR A 66 -5.17 6.36 -2.94
C TYR A 66 -5.44 6.20 -4.43
N ILE A 67 -6.48 5.48 -4.83
CA ILE A 67 -6.80 5.31 -6.24
C ILE A 67 -7.70 6.44 -6.73
N ARG A 68 -8.72 6.79 -5.93
CA ARG A 68 -9.66 7.86 -6.26
C ARG A 68 -9.20 9.23 -5.77
N ASP A 69 -8.07 9.30 -5.08
CA ASP A 69 -7.50 10.55 -4.56
C ASP A 69 -8.45 11.34 -3.68
N MET A 70 -9.28 10.65 -2.92
CA MET A 70 -10.23 11.29 -2.03
C MET A 70 -9.59 11.60 -0.68
N THR A 71 -10.04 12.66 -0.04
CA THR A 71 -9.70 12.88 1.37
C THR A 71 -10.34 11.78 2.21
N GLN A 72 -9.83 11.58 3.42
CA GLN A 72 -10.44 10.60 4.32
C GLN A 72 -11.89 10.95 4.65
N ALA A 73 -12.20 12.25 4.75
CA ALA A 73 -13.56 12.69 5.00
C ALA A 73 -14.48 12.34 3.83
N ALA A 74 -14.03 12.56 2.59
CA ALA A 74 -14.80 12.21 1.40
C ALA A 74 -14.96 10.69 1.28
N ALA A 75 -13.90 9.94 1.55
CA ALA A 75 -13.96 8.48 1.54
C ALA A 75 -14.94 7.97 2.59
N ALA A 76 -14.96 8.58 3.77
CA ALA A 76 -15.89 8.22 4.83
C ALA A 76 -17.33 8.40 4.37
N ALA A 77 -17.64 9.49 3.67
CA ALA A 77 -18.98 9.72 3.13
C ALA A 77 -19.35 8.63 2.14
N GLU A 78 -18.44 8.26 1.24
CA GLU A 78 -18.67 7.19 0.26
C GLU A 78 -18.88 5.83 0.92
N MET A 79 -18.15 5.58 2.01
CA MET A 79 -18.22 4.29 2.71
C MET A 79 -19.35 4.22 3.74
N GLY A 80 -20.08 5.31 3.93
CA GLY A 80 -21.08 5.36 4.97
C GLY A 80 -20.48 5.20 6.36
N SER A 81 -19.33 5.83 6.61
CA SER A 81 -18.56 5.64 7.81
C SER A 81 -18.08 6.99 8.34
N ARG A 82 -17.29 6.97 9.40
CA ARG A 82 -16.69 8.17 9.99
C ARG A 82 -15.26 8.31 9.52
N GLN A 83 -14.77 9.54 9.45
CA GLN A 83 -13.40 9.82 9.02
C GLN A 83 -12.39 9.07 9.88
N GLN A 84 -12.56 9.05 11.21
CA GLN A 84 -11.65 8.33 12.10
C GLN A 84 -11.60 6.84 11.77
N ARG A 85 -12.75 6.25 11.42
CA ARG A 85 -12.82 4.84 11.05
C ARG A 85 -12.05 4.58 9.76
N VAL A 86 -12.17 5.48 8.78
CA VAL A 86 -11.42 5.38 7.53
C VAL A 86 -9.91 5.48 7.81
N ALA A 87 -9.51 6.41 8.68
CA ALA A 87 -8.10 6.53 9.08
C ALA A 87 -7.60 5.21 9.68
N ASP A 88 -8.40 4.55 10.51
CA ASP A 88 -8.05 3.27 11.11
C ASP A 88 -7.94 2.16 10.08
N TYR A 89 -8.86 2.12 9.09
CA TYR A 89 -8.79 1.14 8.02
C TYR A 89 -7.51 1.32 7.20
N VAL A 90 -7.17 2.55 6.86
CA VAL A 90 -5.96 2.85 6.09
C VAL A 90 -4.72 2.45 6.89
N ALA A 91 -4.64 2.84 8.15
CA ALA A 91 -3.50 2.50 9.00
C ALA A 91 -3.35 0.99 9.17
N GLY A 92 -4.46 0.29 9.38
CA GLY A 92 -4.45 -1.17 9.50
C GLY A 92 -3.99 -1.85 8.22
N ALA A 93 -4.42 -1.34 7.06
CA ALA A 93 -3.99 -1.87 5.78
C ALA A 93 -2.49 -1.64 5.56
N GLU A 94 -2.01 -0.44 5.87
CA GLU A 94 -0.58 -0.12 5.75
C GLU A 94 0.26 -1.04 6.62
N GLN A 95 -0.19 -1.33 7.83
CA GLN A 95 0.53 -2.24 8.73
C GLN A 95 0.58 -3.65 8.15
N LYS A 96 -0.54 -4.15 7.66
CA LYS A 96 -0.58 -5.51 7.08
C LYS A 96 0.30 -5.63 5.86
N ILE A 97 0.32 -4.61 5.01
CA ILE A 97 1.18 -4.59 3.82
C ILE A 97 2.66 -4.55 4.25
N ALA A 98 2.98 -3.70 5.23
CA ALA A 98 4.34 -3.62 5.75
C ALA A 98 4.80 -4.96 6.31
N ASP A 99 3.91 -5.69 6.97
CA ASP A 99 4.23 -7.02 7.52
C ASP A 99 4.59 -8.00 6.40
N VAL A 100 3.95 -7.92 5.24
CA VAL A 100 4.31 -8.76 4.10
C VAL A 100 5.72 -8.44 3.63
N TYR A 101 6.05 -7.17 3.47
CA TYR A 101 7.38 -6.75 3.05
C TYR A 101 8.44 -7.15 4.09
N TYR A 102 8.09 -7.06 5.37
CA TYR A 102 8.98 -7.50 6.44
C TYR A 102 9.33 -8.98 6.28
N TYR A 103 8.31 -9.80 6.01
CA TYR A 103 8.51 -11.22 5.75
C TYR A 103 9.40 -11.42 4.51
N TRP A 104 9.11 -10.71 3.43
CA TRP A 104 9.89 -10.83 2.18
C TRP A 104 11.34 -10.38 2.36
N ALA A 105 11.60 -9.48 3.31
CA ALA A 105 12.95 -9.02 3.61
C ALA A 105 13.76 -10.04 4.41
N GLY A 106 13.20 -11.21 4.68
CA GLY A 106 13.88 -12.31 5.34
C GLY A 106 13.44 -12.59 6.77
N HIS A 107 12.41 -11.91 7.25
CA HIS A 107 11.90 -12.10 8.61
C HIS A 107 10.61 -12.92 8.53
N LYS A 108 10.70 -14.19 8.83
CA LYS A 108 9.62 -15.14 8.56
C LYS A 108 8.67 -15.39 9.74
N GLU A 109 8.95 -14.79 10.88
CA GLU A 109 8.20 -15.09 12.11
C GLU A 109 6.71 -14.77 11.99
N GLY A 110 6.35 -13.74 11.25
CA GLY A 110 4.97 -13.31 11.13
C GLY A 110 4.16 -14.10 10.13
N TYR A 111 4.82 -14.86 9.25
CA TYR A 111 4.16 -15.56 8.13
C TYR A 111 4.64 -16.99 7.99
N ASP A 112 5.13 -17.54 9.06
CA ASP A 112 5.59 -18.92 9.05
C ASP A 112 4.38 -19.83 8.98
N VAL A 113 4.34 -20.65 7.99
CA VAL A 113 3.23 -21.57 7.77
C VAL A 113 3.66 -23.00 7.98
#